data_d7b770ee7a9bc3f0ea2ad44c9a695df8
#
_entry.id   d7b770ee7a9bc3f0ea2ad44c9a695df8
#
_cell.length_a   1.000
_cell.length_b   1.000
_cell.length_c   1.000
_cell.angle_alpha   90.00
_cell.angle_beta   90.00
_cell.angle_gamma   90.00
#
_symmetry.space_group_name_H-M   'P 1'
#
loop_
_entity.id
_entity.type
_entity.pdbx_description
1 polymer ?
#
loop_
_entity_poly.entity_id
_entity_poly.type
_entity_poly.pdbx_seq_one_letter_code
_entity_poly.pdbx_strand_id
1 'polypeptide(L)'
;MTLHAARYVRMLLTCSMLSLLAASAHAGVVIASTRVIYPAQERQVTVQLTNDEKQFPLLIHTWIDDGNEKSTPDQLPVPFLLTPPIFRLDPGKGLALRISYLKDKLLPTDKETVFYLNVLEVPPKPKPVDGKESNTMQLAFRTRIKLFFRPKGLPGKSADAPGQLRWKLVTEGAEPALVAQNPSVYYVSFESVALAINGNEIKSETPQMIAPGGTQYFPLKDVHPTAGAKLEVRFNSIGDYGDFVPHTATLTP
;
A
#
# COMPACT_ATOMS: atom_id res chain seq x y z
N MET A 1 -54.29 -15.28 -0.50
CA MET A 1 -53.12 -15.52 0.35
C MET A 1 -51.98 -16.29 -0.34
N THR A 2 -52.17 -16.90 -1.48
CA THR A 2 -51.20 -17.83 -2.15
C THR A 2 -50.18 -17.12 -3.07
N LEU A 3 -50.49 -15.98 -3.66
CA LEU A 3 -49.57 -15.28 -4.58
C LEU A 3 -48.37 -14.63 -3.87
N HIS A 4 -48.54 -14.14 -2.67
CA HIS A 4 -47.46 -13.52 -1.90
C HIS A 4 -46.45 -14.56 -1.39
N ALA A 5 -46.92 -15.73 -0.95
CA ALA A 5 -46.07 -16.83 -0.51
C ALA A 5 -45.15 -17.34 -1.67
N ALA A 6 -45.69 -17.46 -2.88
CA ALA A 6 -44.91 -17.87 -4.05
C ALA A 6 -43.83 -16.84 -4.44
N ARG A 7 -44.08 -15.53 -4.25
CA ARG A 7 -43.08 -14.48 -4.45
C ARG A 7 -41.93 -14.54 -3.44
N TYR A 8 -42.25 -14.77 -2.16
CA TYR A 8 -41.21 -14.91 -1.11
C TYR A 8 -40.36 -16.17 -1.31
N VAL A 9 -40.95 -17.27 -1.72
CA VAL A 9 -40.20 -18.52 -2.00
C VAL A 9 -39.29 -18.32 -3.22
N ARG A 10 -39.73 -17.66 -4.28
CA ARG A 10 -38.85 -17.32 -5.42
C ARG A 10 -37.71 -16.37 -5.03
N MET A 11 -37.98 -15.37 -4.20
CA MET A 11 -36.97 -14.42 -3.74
C MET A 11 -35.93 -15.09 -2.84
N LEU A 12 -36.33 -16.01 -1.96
CA LEU A 12 -35.44 -16.84 -1.15
C LEU A 12 -34.60 -17.80 -1.98
N LEU A 13 -35.17 -18.44 -2.99
CA LEU A 13 -34.45 -19.30 -3.93
C LEU A 13 -33.42 -18.51 -4.75
N THR A 14 -33.75 -17.29 -5.21
CA THR A 14 -32.83 -16.43 -5.95
C THR A 14 -31.69 -15.95 -5.06
N CYS A 15 -31.94 -15.53 -3.83
CA CYS A 15 -30.91 -15.16 -2.85
C CYS A 15 -30.01 -16.35 -2.49
N SER A 16 -30.58 -17.54 -2.31
CA SER A 16 -29.81 -18.76 -2.04
C SER A 16 -28.93 -19.17 -3.23
N MET A 17 -29.41 -18.97 -4.45
CA MET A 17 -28.65 -19.28 -5.67
C MET A 17 -27.53 -18.24 -5.93
N LEU A 18 -27.71 -16.97 -5.53
CA LEU A 18 -26.68 -15.95 -5.60
C LEU A 18 -25.56 -16.18 -4.57
N SER A 19 -25.88 -16.69 -3.38
CA SER A 19 -24.87 -16.98 -2.35
C SER A 19 -23.99 -18.20 -2.68
N LEU A 20 -24.44 -19.11 -3.55
CA LEU A 20 -23.64 -20.24 -4.04
C LEU A 20 -22.61 -19.84 -5.12
N LEU A 21 -22.73 -18.65 -5.70
CA LEU A 21 -21.79 -18.08 -6.68
C LEU A 21 -20.64 -17.26 -6.06
N ALA A 22 -20.51 -17.22 -4.74
CA ALA A 22 -19.35 -16.66 -4.08
C ALA A 22 -18.12 -17.56 -4.36
N ALA A 23 -17.56 -17.41 -5.58
CA ALA A 23 -16.30 -18.03 -5.94
C ALA A 23 -15.24 -17.52 -4.94
N SER A 24 -14.56 -18.45 -4.26
CA SER A 24 -13.44 -18.14 -3.40
C SER A 24 -12.36 -17.46 -4.25
N ALA A 25 -12.18 -16.15 -4.12
CA ALA A 25 -11.04 -15.46 -4.71
C ALA A 25 -9.79 -15.99 -3.98
N HIS A 26 -8.98 -16.79 -4.66
CA HIS A 26 -7.70 -17.21 -4.15
C HIS A 26 -6.69 -16.10 -4.43
N ALA A 27 -6.13 -15.53 -3.39
CA ALA A 27 -4.94 -14.71 -3.49
C ALA A 27 -3.73 -15.65 -3.58
N GLY A 28 -2.74 -15.33 -4.42
CA GLY A 28 -1.51 -16.10 -4.50
C GLY A 28 -0.69 -16.00 -3.21
N VAL A 29 0.30 -15.11 -3.16
CA VAL A 29 1.10 -14.88 -1.93
C VAL A 29 0.49 -13.78 -1.07
N VAL A 30 0.20 -14.10 0.17
CA VAL A 30 -0.21 -13.16 1.20
C VAL A 30 1.02 -12.67 1.96
N ILE A 31 1.20 -11.36 2.03
CA ILE A 31 2.20 -10.68 2.84
C ILE A 31 1.52 -10.21 4.13
N ALA A 32 2.03 -10.62 5.30
CA ALA A 32 1.39 -10.35 6.59
C ALA A 32 1.32 -8.86 6.99
N SER A 33 1.96 -7.97 6.22
CA SER A 33 1.97 -6.53 6.46
C SER A 33 1.87 -5.73 5.17
N THR A 34 1.24 -4.55 5.22
CA THR A 34 1.14 -3.64 4.08
C THR A 34 2.38 -2.75 3.92
N ARG A 35 3.26 -2.74 4.93
CA ARG A 35 4.54 -2.02 4.97
C ARG A 35 5.49 -2.67 5.97
N VAL A 36 6.76 -2.35 5.86
CA VAL A 36 7.80 -2.81 6.77
C VAL A 36 8.43 -1.60 7.46
N ILE A 37 8.49 -1.62 8.79
CA ILE A 37 9.30 -0.67 9.55
C ILE A 37 10.61 -1.38 9.92
N TYR A 38 11.75 -0.80 9.53
CA TYR A 38 13.08 -1.30 9.88
C TYR A 38 13.74 -0.32 10.87
N PRO A 39 13.70 -0.59 12.17
CA PRO A 39 14.44 0.19 13.16
C PRO A 39 15.93 0.00 12.95
N ALA A 40 16.69 1.09 12.82
CA ALA A 40 18.12 1.04 12.47
C ALA A 40 19.00 0.31 13.48
N GLN A 41 18.55 0.17 14.74
CA GLN A 41 19.23 -0.59 15.80
C GLN A 41 19.05 -2.11 15.69
N GLU A 42 18.03 -2.55 14.95
CA GLU A 42 17.78 -3.98 14.77
C GLU A 42 18.77 -4.58 13.78
N ARG A 43 19.20 -5.82 14.07
CA ARG A 43 20.08 -6.56 13.16
C ARG A 43 19.35 -7.03 11.92
N GLN A 44 18.07 -7.37 12.10
CA GLN A 44 17.19 -7.82 11.02
C GLN A 44 15.74 -7.61 11.40
N VAL A 45 14.88 -7.50 10.38
CA VAL A 45 13.42 -7.60 10.52
C VAL A 45 12.92 -8.76 9.68
N THR A 46 11.75 -9.27 10.03
CA THR A 46 11.14 -10.42 9.35
C THR A 46 9.80 -10.06 8.76
N VAL A 47 9.56 -10.49 7.52
CA VAL A 47 8.28 -10.38 6.84
C VAL A 47 7.75 -11.79 6.59
N GLN A 48 6.57 -12.09 7.10
CA GLN A 48 5.94 -13.38 6.88
C GLN A 48 5.22 -13.38 5.53
N LEU A 49 5.54 -14.38 4.70
CA LEU A 49 4.89 -14.68 3.42
C LEU A 49 4.15 -16.00 3.56
N THR A 50 2.95 -16.09 3.00
CA THR A 50 2.16 -17.34 3.00
C THR A 50 1.59 -17.56 1.61
N ASN A 51 1.73 -18.77 1.07
CA ASN A 51 1.06 -19.17 -0.17
C ASN A 51 -0.37 -19.62 0.16
N ASP A 52 -1.35 -18.78 -0.18
CA ASP A 52 -2.79 -19.10 0.00
C ASP A 52 -3.35 -19.89 -1.18
N GLU A 53 -2.55 -20.08 -2.25
CA GLU A 53 -2.88 -21.01 -3.34
C GLU A 53 -2.93 -22.46 -2.81
N LYS A 54 -3.98 -23.20 -3.19
CA LYS A 54 -4.21 -24.56 -2.66
C LYS A 54 -3.75 -25.67 -3.60
N GLN A 55 -3.55 -25.33 -4.86
CA GLN A 55 -3.39 -26.35 -5.92
C GLN A 55 -1.95 -26.54 -6.35
N PHE A 56 -1.12 -25.46 -6.30
CA PHE A 56 0.24 -25.52 -6.83
C PHE A 56 1.22 -24.67 -6.02
N PRO A 57 2.51 -25.03 -6.06
CA PRO A 57 3.56 -24.23 -5.46
C PRO A 57 3.81 -22.99 -6.31
N LEU A 58 4.32 -21.92 -5.68
CA LEU A 58 4.76 -20.71 -6.33
C LEU A 58 6.28 -20.58 -6.24
N LEU A 59 6.93 -20.10 -7.31
CA LEU A 59 8.30 -19.61 -7.25
C LEU A 59 8.25 -18.14 -6.85
N ILE A 60 8.89 -17.81 -5.75
CA ILE A 60 8.91 -16.45 -5.21
C ILE A 60 10.28 -15.86 -5.45
N HIS A 61 10.30 -14.64 -6.01
CA HIS A 61 11.50 -13.83 -6.13
C HIS A 61 11.29 -12.52 -5.39
N THR A 62 12.21 -12.19 -4.46
CA THR A 62 12.12 -11.00 -3.61
C THR A 62 13.35 -10.12 -3.77
N TRP A 63 13.13 -8.79 -3.79
CA TRP A 63 14.20 -7.78 -3.80
C TRP A 63 13.71 -6.48 -3.19
N ILE A 64 14.65 -5.59 -2.88
CA ILE A 64 14.36 -4.22 -2.43
C ILE A 64 14.81 -3.25 -3.50
N ASP A 65 14.00 -2.22 -3.79
CA ASP A 65 14.36 -1.10 -4.65
C ASP A 65 14.35 0.24 -3.88
N ASP A 66 15.01 1.25 -4.43
CA ASP A 66 15.15 2.60 -3.87
C ASP A 66 14.08 3.59 -4.35
N GLY A 67 13.02 3.11 -4.99
CA GLY A 67 11.92 3.90 -5.56
C GLY A 67 11.81 3.78 -7.09
N ASN A 68 12.83 3.28 -7.77
CA ASN A 68 12.75 3.00 -9.21
C ASN A 68 12.03 1.67 -9.47
N GLU A 69 10.76 1.75 -9.84
CA GLU A 69 9.92 0.57 -10.12
C GLU A 69 10.40 -0.28 -11.30
N LYS A 70 11.20 0.30 -12.19
CA LYS A 70 11.74 -0.39 -13.38
C LYS A 70 13.04 -1.13 -13.09
N SER A 71 13.62 -0.96 -11.91
CA SER A 71 14.85 -1.63 -11.53
C SER A 71 14.66 -3.14 -11.44
N THR A 72 15.60 -3.86 -12.00
CA THR A 72 15.70 -5.32 -11.89
C THR A 72 16.53 -5.71 -10.66
N PRO A 73 16.33 -6.93 -10.10
CA PRO A 73 17.05 -7.37 -8.90
C PRO A 73 18.58 -7.24 -8.98
N ASP A 74 19.14 -7.38 -10.18
CA ASP A 74 20.61 -7.39 -10.41
C ASP A 74 21.24 -5.98 -10.44
N GLN A 75 20.41 -4.91 -10.42
CA GLN A 75 20.85 -3.53 -10.66
C GLN A 75 20.75 -2.62 -9.43
N LEU A 76 20.49 -3.19 -8.24
CA LEU A 76 20.09 -2.39 -7.09
C LEU A 76 21.20 -2.25 -6.04
N PRO A 77 21.89 -1.11 -5.97
CA PRO A 77 22.83 -0.82 -4.89
C PRO A 77 22.10 -0.39 -3.62
N VAL A 78 21.18 -1.22 -3.12
CA VAL A 78 20.50 -0.98 -1.83
C VAL A 78 21.26 -1.66 -0.71
N PRO A 79 21.37 -1.04 0.48
CA PRO A 79 22.16 -1.58 1.58
C PRO A 79 21.41 -2.63 2.40
N PHE A 80 20.66 -3.50 1.74
CA PHE A 80 19.87 -4.54 2.39
C PHE A 80 20.11 -5.90 1.76
N LEU A 81 20.23 -6.91 2.61
CA LEU A 81 20.26 -8.32 2.22
C LEU A 81 18.91 -8.98 2.57
N LEU A 82 18.31 -9.63 1.58
CA LEU A 82 17.13 -10.49 1.77
C LEU A 82 17.56 -11.96 1.82
N THR A 83 16.96 -12.73 2.73
CA THR A 83 17.25 -14.15 2.85
C THR A 83 15.97 -14.95 3.14
N PRO A 84 15.62 -15.89 2.27
CA PRO A 84 16.18 -16.17 0.93
C PRO A 84 15.64 -15.21 -0.15
N PRO A 85 16.42 -14.85 -1.20
CA PRO A 85 15.93 -13.97 -2.27
C PRO A 85 15.03 -14.68 -3.29
N ILE A 86 15.27 -15.98 -3.53
CA ILE A 86 14.48 -16.82 -4.43
C ILE A 86 14.19 -18.13 -3.72
N PHE A 87 12.92 -18.56 -3.73
CA PHE A 87 12.51 -19.80 -3.11
C PHE A 87 11.18 -20.31 -3.67
N ARG A 88 10.96 -21.61 -3.49
CA ARG A 88 9.68 -22.26 -3.76
C ARG A 88 8.83 -22.19 -2.48
N LEU A 89 7.56 -21.84 -2.64
CA LEU A 89 6.59 -21.81 -1.55
C LEU A 89 5.43 -22.77 -1.89
N ASP A 90 5.36 -23.88 -1.18
CA ASP A 90 4.32 -24.89 -1.40
C ASP A 90 2.95 -24.42 -0.94
N PRO A 91 1.85 -25.01 -1.43
CA PRO A 91 0.48 -24.68 -1.08
C PRO A 91 0.25 -24.64 0.44
N GLY A 92 -0.35 -23.57 0.94
CA GLY A 92 -0.66 -23.39 2.36
C GLY A 92 0.57 -23.25 3.28
N LYS A 93 1.79 -23.18 2.73
CA LYS A 93 3.01 -23.00 3.54
C LYS A 93 3.39 -21.53 3.65
N GLY A 94 4.05 -21.21 4.76
CA GLY A 94 4.61 -19.89 5.03
C GLY A 94 6.14 -19.91 5.07
N LEU A 95 6.73 -18.73 4.85
CA LEU A 95 8.17 -18.50 4.98
C LEU A 95 8.41 -17.12 5.61
N ALA A 96 9.33 -17.08 6.54
CA ALA A 96 9.83 -15.87 7.17
C ALA A 96 10.99 -15.28 6.35
N LEU A 97 10.69 -14.28 5.52
CA LEU A 97 11.69 -13.52 4.77
C LEU A 97 12.43 -12.59 5.72
N ARG A 98 13.75 -12.73 5.80
CA ARG A 98 14.61 -11.87 6.64
C ARG A 98 15.22 -10.76 5.82
N ILE A 99 15.19 -9.56 6.36
CA ILE A 99 15.80 -8.35 5.79
C ILE A 99 16.86 -7.88 6.77
N SER A 100 18.10 -7.74 6.32
CA SER A 100 19.24 -7.28 7.13
C SER A 100 19.86 -6.04 6.50
N TYR A 101 20.14 -5.00 7.29
CA TYR A 101 20.87 -3.83 6.85
C TYR A 101 22.37 -4.08 6.90
N LEU A 102 23.05 -3.94 5.75
CA LEU A 102 24.48 -4.33 5.61
C LEU A 102 25.47 -3.28 6.14
N LYS A 103 25.02 -2.03 6.29
CA LYS A 103 25.86 -0.88 6.72
C LYS A 103 27.04 -0.55 5.80
N ASP A 104 27.09 -1.12 4.62
CA ASP A 104 28.08 -0.84 3.58
C ASP A 104 27.85 0.55 2.93
N LYS A 105 26.60 1.00 2.89
CA LYS A 105 26.18 2.35 2.51
C LYS A 105 25.44 2.99 3.68
N LEU A 106 26.02 4.05 4.23
CA LEU A 106 25.38 4.77 5.35
C LEU A 106 24.12 5.48 4.87
N LEU A 107 23.03 5.27 5.59
CA LEU A 107 21.76 5.97 5.40
C LEU A 107 21.68 7.20 6.30
N PRO A 108 20.86 8.22 5.97
CA PRO A 108 20.59 9.36 6.83
C PRO A 108 20.19 8.92 8.24
N THR A 109 20.70 9.63 9.27
CA THR A 109 20.41 9.33 10.68
C THR A 109 19.46 10.33 11.32
N ASP A 110 19.12 11.41 10.59
CA ASP A 110 18.29 12.54 11.03
C ASP A 110 16.82 12.44 10.58
N LYS A 111 16.50 11.50 9.70
CA LYS A 111 15.15 11.30 9.15
C LYS A 111 14.95 9.89 8.65
N GLU A 112 13.70 9.48 8.45
CA GLU A 112 13.37 8.23 7.76
C GLU A 112 13.85 8.22 6.32
N THR A 113 14.16 7.02 5.83
CA THR A 113 14.42 6.73 4.42
C THR A 113 13.48 5.63 3.93
N VAL A 114 12.91 5.80 2.74
CA VAL A 114 11.99 4.82 2.17
C VAL A 114 12.68 3.98 1.10
N PHE A 115 12.40 2.69 1.15
CA PHE A 115 12.70 1.67 0.15
C PHE A 115 11.42 0.88 -0.14
N TYR A 116 11.50 -0.07 -1.04
CA TYR A 116 10.33 -0.87 -1.42
C TYR A 116 10.70 -2.34 -1.51
N LEU A 117 10.02 -3.18 -0.72
CA LEU A 117 10.11 -4.63 -0.83
C LEU A 117 9.20 -5.09 -1.95
N ASN A 118 9.77 -5.85 -2.87
CA ASN A 118 9.08 -6.49 -3.98
C ASN A 118 8.99 -7.99 -3.73
N VAL A 119 7.83 -8.54 -4.01
CA VAL A 119 7.54 -9.98 -3.98
C VAL A 119 6.90 -10.32 -5.31
N LEU A 120 7.64 -11.02 -6.17
CA LEU A 120 7.16 -11.53 -7.45
C LEU A 120 6.81 -13.00 -7.28
N GLU A 121 5.58 -13.36 -7.57
CA GLU A 121 5.08 -14.71 -7.59
C GLU A 121 4.93 -15.23 -9.02
N VAL A 122 5.53 -16.38 -9.29
CA VAL A 122 5.50 -17.02 -10.58
C VAL A 122 4.89 -18.41 -10.42
N PRO A 123 3.71 -18.67 -11.02
CA PRO A 123 3.09 -19.99 -11.00
C PRO A 123 3.86 -20.98 -11.87
N PRO A 124 3.69 -22.29 -11.65
CA PRO A 124 4.33 -23.32 -12.47
C PRO A 124 3.78 -23.27 -13.91
N LYS A 125 4.62 -23.70 -14.85
CA LYS A 125 4.15 -23.87 -16.25
C LYS A 125 3.01 -24.89 -16.29
N PRO A 126 1.95 -24.63 -17.08
CA PRO A 126 0.88 -25.59 -17.31
C PRO A 126 1.45 -26.88 -17.89
N LYS A 127 0.92 -28.02 -17.44
CA LYS A 127 1.29 -29.31 -18.02
C LYS A 127 0.62 -29.46 -19.40
N PRO A 128 1.33 -30.03 -20.40
CA PRO A 128 0.70 -30.36 -21.66
C PRO A 128 -0.49 -31.30 -21.47
N VAL A 129 -1.59 -31.05 -22.15
CA VAL A 129 -2.73 -31.96 -22.21
C VAL A 129 -2.60 -32.80 -23.46
N ASP A 130 -2.64 -34.13 -23.33
CA ASP A 130 -2.49 -35.10 -24.42
C ASP A 130 -1.20 -34.90 -25.26
N GLY A 131 -0.10 -34.49 -24.60
CA GLY A 131 1.19 -34.26 -25.25
C GLY A 131 1.26 -33.04 -26.17
N LYS A 132 0.20 -32.22 -26.23
CA LYS A 132 0.15 -30.96 -26.96
C LYS A 132 0.31 -29.77 -26.04
N GLU A 133 1.22 -28.85 -26.40
CA GLU A 133 1.29 -27.54 -25.73
C GLU A 133 -0.03 -26.80 -25.98
N SER A 134 -0.69 -26.43 -24.91
CA SER A 134 -1.90 -25.59 -24.99
C SER A 134 -1.51 -24.12 -25.02
N ASN A 135 -2.21 -23.31 -25.82
CA ASN A 135 -2.10 -21.85 -25.78
C ASN A 135 -2.67 -21.35 -24.44
N THR A 136 -1.79 -21.20 -23.45
CA THR A 136 -2.15 -20.72 -22.11
C THR A 136 -1.45 -19.40 -21.83
N MET A 137 -2.20 -18.46 -21.22
CA MET A 137 -1.62 -17.24 -20.66
C MET A 137 -1.17 -17.54 -19.24
N GLN A 138 0.10 -17.29 -18.93
CA GLN A 138 0.64 -17.37 -17.58
C GLN A 138 0.83 -15.95 -17.02
N LEU A 139 0.22 -15.66 -15.87
CA LEU A 139 0.35 -14.38 -15.20
C LEU A 139 1.30 -14.51 -14.01
N ALA A 140 2.21 -13.58 -13.88
CA ALA A 140 3.03 -13.39 -12.69
C ALA A 140 2.58 -12.08 -12.01
N PHE A 141 2.42 -12.10 -10.69
CA PHE A 141 2.01 -10.95 -9.92
C PHE A 141 3.19 -10.41 -9.11
N ARG A 142 3.36 -9.09 -9.14
CA ARG A 142 4.36 -8.40 -8.33
C ARG A 142 3.67 -7.53 -7.31
N THR A 143 3.83 -7.87 -6.04
CA THR A 143 3.40 -7.03 -4.93
C THR A 143 4.57 -6.19 -4.45
N ARG A 144 4.36 -4.88 -4.29
CA ARG A 144 5.39 -3.93 -3.88
C ARG A 144 4.90 -3.15 -2.68
N ILE A 145 5.57 -3.30 -1.52
CA ILE A 145 5.23 -2.62 -0.27
C ILE A 145 6.37 -1.72 0.19
N LYS A 146 6.04 -0.66 0.93
CA LYS A 146 7.02 0.30 1.45
C LYS A 146 7.82 -0.32 2.59
N LEU A 147 9.13 -0.05 2.61
CA LEU A 147 10.04 -0.33 3.70
C LEU A 147 10.62 0.98 4.21
N PHE A 148 10.33 1.33 5.45
CA PHE A 148 10.84 2.54 6.10
C PHE A 148 12.01 2.20 6.99
N PHE A 149 13.22 2.65 6.60
CA PHE A 149 14.38 2.61 7.48
C PHE A 149 14.29 3.77 8.46
N ARG A 150 14.17 3.44 9.75
CA ARG A 150 13.94 4.40 10.83
C ARG A 150 15.12 4.48 11.75
N PRO A 151 15.93 5.56 11.71
CA PRO A 151 17.00 5.82 12.65
C PRO A 151 16.52 5.87 14.11
N LYS A 152 17.41 5.49 15.03
CA LYS A 152 17.14 5.62 16.46
C LYS A 152 17.25 7.10 16.88
N GLY A 153 16.37 7.54 17.77
CA GLY A 153 16.45 8.87 18.39
C GLY A 153 15.91 10.01 17.52
N LEU A 154 15.13 9.71 16.48
CA LEU A 154 14.40 10.74 15.75
C LEU A 154 13.44 11.51 16.69
N PRO A 155 13.29 12.84 16.50
CA PRO A 155 12.41 13.65 17.34
C PRO A 155 10.93 13.29 17.09
N GLY A 156 10.15 13.22 18.16
CA GLY A 156 8.72 12.89 18.12
C GLY A 156 8.43 11.42 17.82
N LYS A 157 7.25 11.15 17.31
CA LYS A 157 6.80 9.81 16.91
C LYS A 157 6.20 9.86 15.51
N SER A 158 6.32 8.76 14.75
CA SER A 158 5.70 8.64 13.43
C SER A 158 4.17 8.84 13.45
N ALA A 159 3.51 8.38 14.52
CA ALA A 159 2.07 8.54 14.70
C ALA A 159 1.62 10.00 14.86
N ASP A 160 2.51 10.89 15.31
CA ASP A 160 2.20 12.32 15.51
C ASP A 160 2.46 13.15 14.23
N ALA A 161 3.20 12.61 13.27
CA ALA A 161 3.59 13.32 12.06
C ALA A 161 2.41 13.80 11.20
N PRO A 162 1.32 13.02 11.00
CA PRO A 162 0.16 13.48 10.25
C PRO A 162 -0.50 14.74 10.84
N GLY A 163 -0.54 14.87 12.16
CA GLY A 163 -1.09 16.03 12.85
C GLY A 163 -0.24 17.30 12.72
N GLN A 164 1.01 17.19 12.27
CA GLN A 164 1.92 18.33 12.08
C GLN A 164 1.88 18.90 10.66
N LEU A 165 1.16 18.26 9.73
CA LEU A 165 1.06 18.69 8.35
C LEU A 165 0.46 20.11 8.25
N ARG A 166 1.06 20.92 7.39
CA ARG A 166 0.57 22.27 7.07
C ARG A 166 -0.12 22.22 5.72
N TRP A 167 -1.37 22.65 5.67
CA TRP A 167 -2.21 22.56 4.49
C TRP A 167 -2.53 23.90 3.89
N LYS A 168 -2.44 24.02 2.57
CA LYS A 168 -2.89 25.18 1.79
C LYS A 168 -3.81 24.72 0.65
N LEU A 169 -4.77 25.56 0.30
CA LEU A 169 -5.53 25.42 -0.93
C LEU A 169 -4.93 26.36 -1.98
N VAL A 170 -4.51 25.83 -3.11
CA VAL A 170 -4.02 26.59 -4.25
C VAL A 170 -5.09 26.50 -5.33
N THR A 171 -5.62 27.67 -5.76
CA THR A 171 -6.64 27.79 -6.80
C THR A 171 -6.13 28.46 -8.07
N GLU A 172 -4.88 28.95 -8.04
CA GLU A 172 -4.22 29.57 -9.20
C GLU A 172 -3.50 28.48 -10.01
N GLY A 173 -3.77 28.45 -11.32
CA GLY A 173 -3.19 27.46 -12.24
C GLY A 173 -4.26 26.66 -12.98
N ALA A 174 -3.83 25.56 -13.61
CA ALA A 174 -4.71 24.74 -14.45
C ALA A 174 -5.76 23.96 -13.64
N GLU A 175 -5.42 23.53 -12.42
CA GLU A 175 -6.33 22.76 -11.55
C GLU A 175 -6.12 23.16 -10.08
N PRO A 176 -7.22 23.34 -9.29
CA PRO A 176 -7.12 23.54 -7.86
C PRO A 176 -6.46 22.34 -7.19
N ALA A 177 -5.67 22.60 -6.13
CA ALA A 177 -5.01 21.55 -5.38
C ALA A 177 -4.91 21.85 -3.88
N LEU A 178 -5.03 20.82 -3.04
CA LEU A 178 -4.54 20.89 -1.68
C LEU A 178 -3.01 20.66 -1.72
N VAL A 179 -2.29 21.51 -1.01
CA VAL A 179 -0.84 21.41 -0.86
C VAL A 179 -0.54 21.12 0.59
N ALA A 180 0.14 20.01 0.86
CA ALA A 180 0.58 19.66 2.21
C ALA A 180 2.09 19.73 2.33
N GLN A 181 2.58 20.42 3.36
CA GLN A 181 3.97 20.43 3.78
C GLN A 181 4.14 19.56 5.02
N ASN A 182 5.12 18.66 5.00
CA ASN A 182 5.48 17.81 6.11
C ASN A 182 6.72 18.34 6.84
N PRO A 183 6.59 19.01 8.00
CA PRO A 183 7.74 19.50 8.75
C PRO A 183 8.44 18.43 9.58
N SER A 184 7.86 17.23 9.65
CA SER A 184 8.39 16.13 10.47
C SER A 184 9.55 15.40 9.80
N VAL A 185 10.23 14.55 10.56
CA VAL A 185 11.31 13.68 10.08
C VAL A 185 10.81 12.30 9.64
N TYR A 186 9.50 12.09 9.61
CA TYR A 186 8.84 10.85 9.23
C TYR A 186 8.09 11.00 7.90
N TYR A 187 8.00 9.93 7.15
CA TYR A 187 7.10 9.87 5.99
C TYR A 187 5.64 9.84 6.45
N VAL A 188 4.75 10.55 5.74
CA VAL A 188 3.31 10.45 5.94
C VAL A 188 2.68 9.84 4.69
N SER A 189 2.06 8.67 4.85
CA SER A 189 1.32 7.99 3.78
C SER A 189 -0.17 8.23 3.97
N PHE A 190 -0.91 8.36 2.86
CA PHE A 190 -2.35 8.60 2.86
C PHE A 190 -3.11 7.44 2.22
N GLU A 191 -4.27 7.12 2.79
CA GLU A 191 -5.33 6.34 2.16
C GLU A 191 -6.22 7.27 1.33
N SER A 192 -6.58 8.43 1.90
CA SER A 192 -7.43 9.43 1.25
C SER A 192 -7.06 10.84 1.69
N VAL A 193 -7.31 11.82 0.81
CA VAL A 193 -7.21 13.26 1.08
C VAL A 193 -8.39 13.94 0.41
N ALA A 194 -9.10 14.82 1.14
CA ALA A 194 -10.26 15.54 0.66
C ALA A 194 -10.31 16.98 1.17
N LEU A 195 -10.86 17.88 0.37
CA LEU A 195 -11.33 19.19 0.79
C LEU A 195 -12.81 19.10 1.14
N ALA A 196 -13.18 19.44 2.36
CA ALA A 196 -14.56 19.60 2.77
C ALA A 196 -14.99 21.08 2.65
N ILE A 197 -16.00 21.36 1.84
CA ILE A 197 -16.61 22.67 1.64
C ILE A 197 -18.01 22.63 2.23
N ASN A 198 -18.23 23.34 3.33
CA ASN A 198 -19.52 23.31 4.07
C ASN A 198 -19.97 21.87 4.40
N GLY A 199 -19.02 20.96 4.64
CA GLY A 199 -19.27 19.55 4.95
C GLY A 199 -19.26 18.58 3.76
N ASN A 200 -19.39 19.08 2.53
CA ASN A 200 -19.31 18.24 1.31
C ASN A 200 -17.85 17.98 0.93
N GLU A 201 -17.48 16.72 0.73
CA GLU A 201 -16.11 16.30 0.45
C GLU A 201 -15.83 16.20 -1.05
N ILE A 202 -14.73 16.80 -1.49
CA ILE A 202 -14.13 16.63 -2.81
C ILE A 202 -12.80 15.92 -2.60
N LYS A 203 -12.71 14.67 -3.06
CA LYS A 203 -11.55 13.81 -2.87
C LYS A 203 -10.50 14.02 -3.96
N SER A 204 -9.23 13.97 -3.58
CA SER A 204 -8.13 13.79 -4.53
C SER A 204 -8.07 12.34 -5.00
N GLU A 205 -7.93 12.13 -6.32
CA GLU A 205 -7.91 10.78 -6.91
C GLU A 205 -6.62 10.02 -6.66
N THR A 206 -5.52 10.72 -6.38
CA THR A 206 -4.19 10.13 -6.25
C THR A 206 -3.51 10.56 -4.95
N PRO A 207 -3.95 10.02 -3.78
CA PRO A 207 -3.27 10.29 -2.53
C PRO A 207 -1.84 9.74 -2.58
N GLN A 208 -0.85 10.60 -2.37
CA GLN A 208 0.57 10.27 -2.43
C GLN A 208 1.21 10.46 -1.07
N MET A 209 2.30 9.73 -0.81
CA MET A 209 3.10 9.87 0.40
C MET A 209 3.93 11.16 0.36
N ILE A 210 4.08 11.82 1.52
CA ILE A 210 4.96 12.98 1.68
C ILE A 210 6.23 12.57 2.43
N ALA A 211 7.37 12.92 1.84
CA ALA A 211 8.68 12.71 2.47
C ALA A 211 8.92 13.67 3.67
N PRO A 212 9.85 13.33 4.56
CA PRO A 212 10.34 14.25 5.60
C PRO A 212 10.79 15.59 5.01
N GLY A 213 10.27 16.71 5.55
CA GLY A 213 10.54 18.06 5.03
C GLY A 213 9.94 18.37 3.66
N GLY A 214 9.25 17.41 3.04
CA GLY A 214 8.72 17.53 1.68
C GLY A 214 7.38 18.25 1.59
N THR A 215 6.99 18.52 0.34
CA THR A 215 5.69 19.11 -0.01
C THR A 215 5.05 18.24 -1.08
N GLN A 216 3.74 18.02 -0.99
CA GLN A 216 2.97 17.24 -1.95
C GLN A 216 1.71 17.98 -2.38
N TYR A 217 1.38 17.85 -3.66
CA TYR A 217 0.18 18.41 -4.28
C TYR A 217 -0.86 17.29 -4.45
N PHE A 218 -2.10 17.60 -4.08
CA PHE A 218 -3.25 16.73 -4.22
C PHE A 218 -4.27 17.42 -5.11
N PRO A 219 -4.28 17.17 -6.41
CA PRO A 219 -5.22 17.79 -7.36
C PRO A 219 -6.66 17.51 -6.96
N LEU A 220 -7.51 18.51 -7.14
CA LEU A 220 -8.94 18.45 -6.86
C LEU A 220 -9.70 18.84 -8.13
N LYS A 221 -10.78 18.12 -8.44
CA LYS A 221 -11.67 18.46 -9.55
C LYS A 221 -12.84 19.30 -9.07
N ASP A 222 -13.27 20.23 -9.91
CA ASP A 222 -14.50 21.03 -9.74
C ASP A 222 -14.60 21.76 -8.38
N VAL A 223 -13.49 22.39 -7.93
CA VAL A 223 -13.45 23.15 -6.68
C VAL A 223 -13.77 24.62 -6.94
N HIS A 224 -14.93 25.06 -6.46
CA HIS A 224 -15.38 26.45 -6.53
C HIS A 224 -15.81 26.94 -5.13
N PRO A 225 -14.87 27.32 -4.25
CA PRO A 225 -15.22 27.82 -2.92
C PRO A 225 -15.95 29.17 -3.06
N THR A 226 -17.13 29.29 -2.49
CA THR A 226 -17.81 30.57 -2.34
C THR A 226 -17.19 31.38 -1.21
N ALA A 227 -17.25 32.71 -1.28
CA ALA A 227 -16.78 33.59 -0.22
C ALA A 227 -17.49 33.23 1.11
N GLY A 228 -16.73 33.02 2.19
CA GLY A 228 -17.26 32.67 3.50
C GLY A 228 -17.56 31.17 3.69
N ALA A 229 -17.26 30.31 2.72
CA ALA A 229 -17.40 28.86 2.89
C ALA A 229 -16.46 28.33 4.00
N LYS A 230 -16.98 27.43 4.82
CA LYS A 230 -16.14 26.70 5.79
C LYS A 230 -15.33 25.65 5.06
N LEU A 231 -14.02 25.81 5.06
CA LEU A 231 -13.06 24.89 4.43
C LEU A 231 -12.31 24.08 5.49
N GLU A 232 -12.31 22.77 5.33
CA GLU A 232 -11.54 21.84 6.16
C GLU A 232 -10.84 20.82 5.28
N VAL A 233 -9.63 20.38 5.65
CA VAL A 233 -9.00 19.23 5.04
C VAL A 233 -9.31 18.00 5.87
N ARG A 234 -9.82 16.95 5.23
CA ARG A 234 -10.05 15.64 5.84
C ARG A 234 -9.18 14.63 5.14
N PHE A 235 -8.46 13.83 5.90
CA PHE A 235 -7.60 12.82 5.35
C PHE A 235 -7.45 11.63 6.29
N ASN A 236 -7.20 10.46 5.70
CA ASN A 236 -6.82 9.27 6.43
C ASN A 236 -5.35 8.99 6.20
N SER A 237 -4.54 9.03 7.26
CA SER A 237 -3.17 8.56 7.20
C SER A 237 -3.09 7.04 7.38
N ILE A 238 -2.00 6.44 6.90
CA ILE A 238 -1.75 5.01 7.09
C ILE A 238 -0.64 4.85 8.11
N GLY A 239 -0.97 4.27 9.27
CA GLY A 239 -0.06 4.01 10.38
C GLY A 239 1.00 2.94 10.12
N ASP A 240 1.91 2.71 11.07
CA ASP A 240 3.01 1.74 10.96
C ASP A 240 2.52 0.29 10.78
N TYR A 241 1.32 -0.02 11.29
CA TYR A 241 0.69 -1.34 11.18
C TYR A 241 -0.28 -1.46 10.00
N GLY A 242 -0.40 -0.40 9.17
CA GLY A 242 -1.32 -0.37 8.04
C GLY A 242 -2.73 0.07 8.39
N ASP A 243 -2.97 0.50 9.61
CA ASP A 243 -4.23 1.06 10.09
C ASP A 243 -4.52 2.43 9.47
N PHE A 244 -5.80 2.74 9.25
CA PHE A 244 -6.24 4.03 8.74
C PHE A 244 -6.65 4.92 9.90
N VAL A 245 -5.96 6.06 10.04
CA VAL A 245 -6.20 7.02 11.11
C VAL A 245 -6.81 8.29 10.52
N PRO A 246 -8.05 8.65 10.89
CA PRO A 246 -8.71 9.85 10.40
C PRO A 246 -8.15 11.12 11.05
N HIS A 247 -8.01 12.16 10.23
CA HIS A 247 -7.55 13.49 10.64
C HIS A 247 -8.41 14.58 10.01
N THR A 248 -8.53 15.69 10.73
CA THR A 248 -9.09 16.95 10.23
C THR A 248 -8.07 18.05 10.47
N ALA A 249 -7.85 18.89 9.47
CA ALA A 249 -6.94 20.02 9.55
C ALA A 249 -7.56 21.28 8.97
N THR A 250 -7.11 22.44 9.47
CA THR A 250 -7.45 23.75 8.92
C THR A 250 -6.44 24.12 7.82
N LEU A 251 -6.91 24.91 6.87
CA LEU A 251 -6.03 25.52 5.88
C LEU A 251 -5.22 26.65 6.52
N THR A 252 -3.93 26.68 6.26
CA THR A 252 -3.08 27.83 6.58
C THR A 252 -3.23 28.91 5.50
N PRO A 253 -3.14 30.18 5.85
CA PRO A 253 -3.21 31.29 4.90
C PRO A 253 -2.16 31.20 3.80
#